data_c4887e557e5de43c11cc8cbcb404b4b6
#
_entry.id   c4887e557e5de43c11cc8cbcb404b4b6
#
_cell.length_a   1.000
_cell.length_b   1.000
_cell.length_c   1.000
_cell.angle_alpha   90.00
_cell.angle_beta   90.00
_cell.angle_gamma   90.00
#
_symmetry.space_group_name_H-M   'P 1'
#
loop_
_entity.id
_entity.type
_entity.pdbx_description
1 polymer ?
#
loop_
_entity_poly.entity_id
_entity_poly.type
_entity_poly.pdbx_seq_one_letter_code
_entity_poly.pdbx_strand_id
1 'polypeptide(L)'
;MQQSRTWIFSLLTALGLTVTLAAPLPTVAATAEDLNQDSEQALSNLVETNSLAAKLNKNAKAVLIFPNIVKAGLVFGGAYGEGVLKTGSSIDGYYNSVSAAWGLQAGAQSYGYVLFLMSDRVIEQLKETEGWELGVGPTVVVVDEGVAKNLSTSTLQDDAYAFIFNQQGLMAGISIEGTKVSRIKR
;
A
#
# COMPACT_ATOMS: atom_id res chain seq x y z
N MET A 1 30.09 -74.75 -26.64
CA MET A 1 28.87 -73.98 -26.42
C MET A 1 29.06 -73.27 -25.12
N GLN A 2 29.40 -71.96 -25.17
CA GLN A 2 29.76 -71.18 -24.01
C GLN A 2 28.85 -69.94 -23.99
N GLN A 3 27.98 -69.86 -22.98
CA GLN A 3 27.09 -68.75 -22.78
C GLN A 3 27.82 -67.66 -21.94
N SER A 4 28.07 -66.51 -22.55
CA SER A 4 28.60 -65.31 -21.87
C SER A 4 27.43 -64.53 -21.23
N ARG A 5 27.41 -64.50 -19.91
CA ARG A 5 26.48 -63.65 -19.09
C ARG A 5 27.07 -62.28 -18.96
N THR A 6 26.51 -61.35 -19.71
CA THR A 6 26.79 -59.89 -19.51
C THR A 6 26.04 -59.35 -18.28
N TRP A 7 26.80 -58.84 -17.33
CA TRP A 7 26.30 -58.11 -16.17
C TRP A 7 26.16 -56.62 -16.54
N ILE A 8 24.93 -56.13 -16.51
CA ILE A 8 24.64 -54.71 -16.68
C ILE A 8 24.64 -54.07 -15.28
N PHE A 9 25.66 -53.28 -14.99
CA PHE A 9 25.70 -52.46 -13.83
C PHE A 9 24.84 -51.18 -14.06
N SER A 10 23.69 -51.12 -13.40
CA SER A 10 22.88 -49.90 -13.33
C SER A 10 23.51 -48.95 -12.33
N LEU A 11 24.10 -47.85 -12.83
CA LEU A 11 24.51 -46.71 -12.02
C LEU A 11 23.26 -45.89 -11.70
N LEU A 12 22.73 -45.98 -10.47
CA LEU A 12 21.76 -45.05 -9.91
C LEU A 12 22.52 -43.80 -9.42
N THR A 13 22.55 -42.76 -10.25
CA THR A 13 22.96 -41.43 -9.80
C THR A 13 21.82 -40.78 -8.97
N ALA A 14 21.97 -40.79 -7.66
CA ALA A 14 21.10 -40.07 -6.75
C ALA A 14 21.41 -38.55 -6.89
N LEU A 15 20.54 -37.85 -7.57
CA LEU A 15 20.56 -36.39 -7.65
C LEU A 15 20.03 -35.81 -6.31
N GLY A 16 20.95 -35.51 -5.43
CA GLY A 16 20.62 -34.85 -4.12
C GLY A 16 20.14 -33.41 -4.36
N LEU A 17 18.83 -33.22 -4.23
CA LEU A 17 18.21 -31.89 -4.23
C LEU A 17 18.52 -31.22 -2.89
N THR A 18 19.58 -30.42 -2.82
CA THR A 18 19.86 -29.57 -1.66
C THR A 18 18.90 -28.40 -1.66
N VAL A 19 17.82 -28.52 -0.87
CA VAL A 19 16.94 -27.39 -0.55
C VAL A 19 17.71 -26.49 0.41
N THR A 20 18.32 -25.44 -0.11
CA THR A 20 18.85 -24.34 0.71
C THR A 20 17.67 -23.62 1.35
N LEU A 21 17.43 -23.85 2.64
CA LEU A 21 16.54 -23.02 3.45
C LEU A 21 17.19 -21.62 3.51
N ALA A 22 16.73 -20.71 2.67
CA ALA A 22 17.05 -19.30 2.81
C ALA A 22 16.39 -18.84 4.13
N ALA A 23 17.20 -18.59 5.15
CA ALA A 23 16.72 -17.96 6.38
C ALA A 23 16.12 -16.58 6.00
N PRO A 24 14.91 -16.23 6.49
CA PRO A 24 14.36 -14.91 6.25
C PRO A 24 15.33 -13.89 6.88
N LEU A 25 15.82 -12.97 6.06
CA LEU A 25 16.54 -11.82 6.56
C LEU A 25 15.59 -11.05 7.49
N PRO A 26 16.03 -10.60 8.67
CA PRO A 26 15.21 -9.76 9.51
C PRO A 26 14.88 -8.49 8.73
N THR A 27 13.64 -8.33 8.30
CA THR A 27 13.11 -7.05 7.85
C THR A 27 13.08 -6.14 9.08
N VAL A 28 14.07 -5.26 9.17
CA VAL A 28 14.02 -4.18 10.14
C VAL A 28 12.82 -3.34 9.74
N ALA A 29 11.80 -3.29 10.60
CA ALA A 29 10.69 -2.37 10.40
C ALA A 29 11.28 -0.95 10.28
N ALA A 30 10.84 -0.18 9.28
CA ALA A 30 11.27 1.20 9.10
C ALA A 30 11.10 1.96 10.42
N THR A 31 12.07 2.77 10.79
CA THR A 31 11.95 3.58 12.01
C THR A 31 10.86 4.65 11.83
N ALA A 32 10.40 5.26 12.92
CA ALA A 32 9.49 6.41 12.82
C ALA A 32 10.09 7.54 11.98
N GLU A 33 11.40 7.75 12.10
CA GLU A 33 12.15 8.76 11.34
C GLU A 33 12.15 8.46 9.84
N ASP A 34 12.46 7.21 9.45
CA ASP A 34 12.45 6.78 8.06
C ASP A 34 11.06 6.96 7.45
N LEU A 35 10.01 6.53 8.18
CA LEU A 35 8.62 6.67 7.72
C LEU A 35 8.20 8.13 7.54
N ASN A 36 8.67 9.01 8.45
CA ASN A 36 8.42 10.45 8.35
C ASN A 36 9.07 11.03 7.09
N GLN A 37 10.33 10.69 6.84
CA GLN A 37 11.08 11.17 5.70
C GLN A 37 10.48 10.66 4.39
N ASP A 38 10.16 9.37 4.29
CA ASP A 38 9.53 8.78 3.11
C ASP A 38 8.17 9.40 2.82
N SER A 39 7.37 9.66 3.88
CA SER A 39 6.07 10.30 3.75
C SER A 39 6.17 11.75 3.27
N GLU A 40 7.13 12.50 3.79
CA GLU A 40 7.38 13.89 3.36
C GLU A 40 7.80 13.95 1.89
N GLN A 41 8.73 13.08 1.49
CA GLN A 41 9.20 12.95 0.11
C GLN A 41 8.04 12.59 -0.83
N ALA A 42 7.23 11.61 -0.44
CA ALA A 42 6.09 11.17 -1.25
C ALA A 42 5.06 12.29 -1.45
N LEU A 43 4.72 13.01 -0.38
CA LEU A 43 3.80 14.16 -0.45
C LEU A 43 4.38 15.29 -1.31
N SER A 44 5.65 15.66 -1.13
CA SER A 44 6.32 16.70 -1.90
C SER A 44 6.29 16.39 -3.39
N ASN A 45 6.71 15.18 -3.77
CA ASN A 45 6.69 14.72 -5.17
C ASN A 45 5.27 14.78 -5.77
N LEU A 46 4.26 14.36 -5.00
CA LEU A 46 2.88 14.40 -5.47
C LEU A 46 2.38 15.82 -5.71
N VAL A 47 2.60 16.74 -4.77
CA VAL A 47 2.11 18.12 -4.89
C VAL A 47 2.88 18.94 -5.92
N GLU A 48 4.15 18.62 -6.18
CA GLU A 48 4.96 19.24 -7.22
C GLU A 48 4.52 18.81 -8.62
N THR A 49 4.12 17.56 -8.79
CA THR A 49 3.76 16.99 -10.11
C THR A 49 2.28 17.06 -10.41
N ASN A 50 1.42 17.25 -9.40
CA ASN A 50 -0.03 17.26 -9.57
C ASN A 50 -0.67 18.53 -8.98
N SER A 51 -1.15 19.40 -9.87
CA SER A 51 -1.73 20.70 -9.48
C SER A 51 -3.01 20.58 -8.65
N LEU A 52 -3.80 19.51 -8.81
CA LEU A 52 -4.98 19.27 -7.99
C LEU A 52 -4.59 18.78 -6.60
N ALA A 53 -3.61 17.90 -6.49
CA ALA A 53 -3.04 17.49 -5.19
C ALA A 53 -2.47 18.71 -4.43
N ALA A 54 -1.79 19.61 -5.13
CA ALA A 54 -1.29 20.85 -4.54
C ALA A 54 -2.42 21.75 -4.00
N LYS A 55 -3.55 21.83 -4.71
CA LYS A 55 -4.74 22.59 -4.25
C LYS A 55 -5.38 21.93 -3.03
N LEU A 56 -5.56 20.60 -3.07
CA LEU A 56 -6.12 19.84 -1.96
C LEU A 56 -5.24 19.93 -0.72
N ASN A 57 -3.93 19.82 -0.88
CA ASN A 57 -2.98 19.94 0.23
C ASN A 57 -3.09 21.28 0.97
N LYS A 58 -3.37 22.38 0.25
CA LYS A 58 -3.56 23.72 0.85
C LYS A 58 -4.86 23.87 1.64
N ASN A 59 -5.88 23.08 1.30
CA ASN A 59 -7.22 23.17 1.86
C ASN A 59 -7.56 22.03 2.83
N ALA A 60 -6.76 20.97 2.84
CA ALA A 60 -6.96 19.83 3.70
C ALA A 60 -6.72 20.20 5.17
N LYS A 61 -7.57 19.68 6.05
CA LYS A 61 -7.42 19.82 7.52
C LYS A 61 -6.29 18.92 8.03
N ALA A 62 -6.13 17.74 7.41
CA ALA A 62 -5.03 16.83 7.67
C ALA A 62 -4.72 16.02 6.42
N VAL A 63 -3.52 15.44 6.35
CA VAL A 63 -3.07 14.59 5.25
C VAL A 63 -2.55 13.28 5.81
N LEU A 64 -3.11 12.16 5.35
CA LEU A 64 -2.66 10.82 5.71
C LEU A 64 -1.89 10.23 4.54
N ILE A 65 -0.63 9.90 4.77
CA ILE A 65 0.33 9.53 3.72
C ILE A 65 0.81 8.11 3.97
N PHE A 66 0.62 7.23 2.99
CA PHE A 66 1.20 5.89 2.94
C PHE A 66 2.23 5.86 1.81
N PRO A 67 3.52 6.06 2.09
CA PRO A 67 4.54 6.17 1.04
C PRO A 67 4.73 4.87 0.27
N ASN A 68 4.53 3.74 0.94
CA ASN A 68 4.68 2.42 0.33
C ASN A 68 3.70 1.40 0.93
N ILE A 69 2.89 0.81 0.07
CA ILE A 69 2.03 -0.34 0.35
C ILE A 69 2.56 -1.51 -0.46
N VAL A 70 2.75 -2.64 0.17
CA VAL A 70 3.10 -3.89 -0.51
C VAL A 70 1.86 -4.77 -0.56
N LYS A 71 1.48 -5.15 -1.78
CA LYS A 71 0.40 -6.10 -2.07
C LYS A 71 0.99 -7.37 -2.65
N ALA A 72 0.66 -8.51 -2.08
CA ALA A 72 1.11 -9.81 -2.56
C ALA A 72 0.01 -10.87 -2.41
N GLY A 73 0.01 -11.86 -3.32
CA GLY A 73 -0.94 -12.97 -3.27
C GLY A 73 -0.84 -13.90 -4.47
N LEU A 74 -1.52 -15.03 -4.37
CA LEU A 74 -1.73 -15.99 -5.46
C LEU A 74 -3.23 -16.12 -5.78
N VAL A 75 -3.99 -16.83 -4.94
CA VAL A 75 -5.46 -16.96 -4.99
C VAL A 75 -6.08 -16.07 -3.91
N PHE A 76 -5.39 -16.00 -2.77
CA PHE A 76 -5.69 -15.09 -1.68
C PHE A 76 -4.47 -14.17 -1.53
N GLY A 77 -4.71 -12.91 -1.28
CA GLY A 77 -3.68 -11.92 -1.10
C GLY A 77 -4.07 -10.88 -0.08
N GLY A 78 -3.12 -10.03 0.23
CA GLY A 78 -3.32 -8.89 1.10
C GLY A 78 -2.40 -7.75 0.72
N ALA A 79 -2.73 -6.56 1.20
CA ALA A 79 -1.87 -5.41 1.14
C ALA A 79 -1.62 -4.88 2.55
N TYR A 80 -0.40 -4.43 2.78
CA TYR A 80 0.02 -3.83 4.04
C TYR A 80 0.98 -2.68 3.78
N GLY A 81 0.84 -1.63 4.55
CA GLY A 81 1.81 -0.54 4.63
C GLY A 81 1.55 0.33 5.84
N GLU A 82 2.52 1.17 6.14
CA GLU A 82 2.45 2.11 7.26
C GLU A 82 2.54 3.53 6.74
N GLY A 83 1.94 4.45 7.47
CA GLY A 83 1.82 5.84 7.05
C GLY A 83 1.75 6.81 8.23
N VAL A 84 1.77 8.08 7.88
CA VAL A 84 1.84 9.20 8.79
C VAL A 84 0.63 10.12 8.58
N LEU A 85 -0.04 10.48 9.67
CA LEU A 85 -1.03 11.55 9.69
C LEU A 85 -0.34 12.88 10.02
N LYS A 86 -0.49 13.86 9.15
CA LYS A 86 0.02 15.23 9.34
C LYS A 86 -1.13 16.22 9.42
N THR A 87 -1.01 17.15 10.37
CA THR A 87 -1.86 18.35 10.46
C THR A 87 -0.94 19.56 10.35
N GLY A 88 -0.99 20.23 9.21
CA GLY A 88 0.00 21.26 8.87
C GLY A 88 1.41 20.67 8.81
N SER A 89 2.33 21.19 9.62
CA SER A 89 3.71 20.70 9.73
C SER A 89 3.91 19.64 10.82
N SER A 90 2.88 19.37 11.64
CA SER A 90 2.99 18.45 12.79
C SER A 90 2.55 17.04 12.41
N ILE A 91 3.22 16.05 13.01
CA ILE A 91 2.84 14.64 12.95
C ILE A 91 1.87 14.35 14.09
N ASP A 92 0.64 13.92 13.74
CA ASP A 92 -0.41 13.60 14.71
C ASP A 92 -0.45 12.13 15.09
N GLY A 93 0.19 11.27 14.31
CA GLY A 93 0.24 9.85 14.60
C GLY A 93 0.63 8.99 13.40
N TYR A 94 0.77 7.72 13.71
CA TYR A 94 1.14 6.67 12.75
C TYR A 94 -0.03 5.72 12.55
N TYR A 95 -0.17 5.25 11.33
CA TYR A 95 -1.28 4.39 10.93
C TYR A 95 -0.79 3.25 10.07
N ASN A 96 -1.48 2.12 10.12
CA ASN A 96 -1.33 1.07 9.13
C ASN A 96 -2.52 1.05 8.18
N SER A 97 -2.27 0.54 7.00
CA SER A 97 -3.24 0.28 5.96
C SER A 97 -3.22 -1.22 5.67
N VAL A 98 -4.37 -1.89 5.83
CA VAL A 98 -4.50 -3.33 5.63
C VAL A 98 -5.70 -3.61 4.73
N SER A 99 -5.50 -4.39 3.68
CA SER A 99 -6.61 -4.88 2.87
C SER A 99 -6.45 -6.35 2.54
N ALA A 100 -7.59 -7.07 2.41
CA ALA A 100 -7.62 -8.42 1.88
C ALA A 100 -7.99 -8.36 0.39
N ALA A 101 -7.38 -9.20 -0.42
CA ALA A 101 -7.66 -9.33 -1.83
C ALA A 101 -8.00 -10.77 -2.18
N TRP A 102 -9.05 -10.94 -2.98
CA TRP A 102 -9.54 -12.24 -3.46
C TRP A 102 -9.42 -12.27 -4.97
N GLY A 103 -8.96 -13.37 -5.53
CA GLY A 103 -8.90 -13.57 -6.97
C GLY A 103 -7.57 -14.14 -7.46
N LEU A 104 -7.53 -14.55 -8.73
CA LEU A 104 -6.32 -15.03 -9.38
C LEU A 104 -5.36 -13.87 -9.66
N GLN A 105 -4.62 -13.47 -8.64
CA GLN A 105 -3.64 -12.37 -8.69
C GLN A 105 -2.27 -12.90 -8.26
N ALA A 106 -1.62 -13.66 -9.16
CA ALA A 106 -0.26 -14.10 -8.89
C ALA A 106 0.72 -12.94 -9.03
N GLY A 107 1.42 -12.61 -7.97
CA GLY A 107 2.47 -11.60 -8.03
C GLY A 107 2.60 -10.74 -6.78
N ALA A 108 3.50 -9.78 -6.89
CA ALA A 108 3.67 -8.72 -5.91
C ALA A 108 3.60 -7.36 -6.62
N GLN A 109 3.05 -6.39 -5.94
CA GLN A 109 2.91 -5.01 -6.40
C GLN A 109 3.22 -4.06 -5.23
N SER A 110 3.82 -2.92 -5.53
CA SER A 110 3.94 -1.83 -4.58
C SER A 110 3.33 -0.56 -5.14
N TYR A 111 2.79 0.26 -4.27
CA TYR A 111 2.23 1.58 -4.57
C TYR A 111 2.20 2.43 -3.31
N GLY A 112 2.06 3.73 -3.47
CA GLY A 112 1.74 4.64 -2.38
C GLY A 112 0.36 5.26 -2.58
N TYR A 113 -0.20 5.81 -1.52
CA TYR A 113 -1.35 6.69 -1.64
C TYR A 113 -1.39 7.77 -0.56
N VAL A 114 -2.02 8.89 -0.89
CA VAL A 114 -2.27 10.02 0.02
C VAL A 114 -3.76 10.26 0.11
N LEU A 115 -4.26 10.45 1.33
CA LEU A 115 -5.62 10.91 1.61
C LEU A 115 -5.56 12.36 2.09
N PHE A 116 -6.14 13.29 1.34
CA PHE A 116 -6.38 14.65 1.79
C PHE A 116 -7.71 14.68 2.53
N LEU A 117 -7.67 14.89 3.85
CA LEU A 117 -8.83 14.86 4.75
C LEU A 117 -9.42 16.26 4.85
N MET A 118 -10.65 16.43 4.35
CA MET A 118 -11.27 17.75 4.19
C MET A 118 -12.22 18.11 5.33
N SER A 119 -12.74 17.12 6.07
CA SER A 119 -13.71 17.32 7.15
C SER A 119 -13.19 16.84 8.49
N ASP A 120 -13.73 17.42 9.60
CA ASP A 120 -13.43 16.94 10.95
C ASP A 120 -13.99 15.54 11.18
N ARG A 121 -15.12 15.23 10.56
CA ARG A 121 -15.77 13.91 10.65
C ARG A 121 -14.82 12.77 10.25
N VAL A 122 -14.07 12.92 9.17
CA VAL A 122 -13.13 11.86 8.73
C VAL A 122 -11.94 11.76 9.69
N ILE A 123 -11.48 12.87 10.26
CA ILE A 123 -10.39 12.89 11.23
C ILE A 123 -10.82 12.23 12.54
N GLU A 124 -12.05 12.49 13.01
CA GLU A 124 -12.62 11.84 14.19
C GLU A 124 -12.77 10.34 13.97
N GLN A 125 -13.35 9.92 12.83
CA GLN A 125 -13.47 8.52 12.46
C GLN A 125 -12.12 7.79 12.44
N LEU A 126 -11.08 8.44 11.91
CA LEU A 126 -9.73 7.90 11.86
C LEU A 126 -9.10 7.71 13.26
N LYS A 127 -9.49 8.55 14.23
CA LYS A 127 -9.01 8.48 15.61
C LYS A 127 -9.73 7.48 16.49
N GLU A 128 -10.87 6.94 16.02
CA GLU A 128 -11.57 5.89 16.74
C GLU A 128 -10.72 4.62 16.90
N THR A 129 -10.96 3.90 17.99
CA THR A 129 -10.13 2.75 18.41
C THR A 129 -10.15 1.61 17.40
N GLU A 130 -11.24 1.45 16.64
CA GLU A 130 -11.38 0.40 15.62
C GLU A 130 -10.82 0.78 14.25
N GLY A 131 -10.43 2.05 14.09
CA GLY A 131 -9.96 2.59 12.83
C GLY A 131 -11.08 2.86 11.82
N TRP A 132 -10.69 3.14 10.59
CA TRP A 132 -11.59 3.51 9.51
C TRP A 132 -11.44 2.53 8.33
N GLU A 133 -12.56 1.97 7.88
CA GLU A 133 -12.64 1.20 6.64
C GLU A 133 -13.00 2.15 5.50
N LEU A 134 -12.12 2.30 4.52
CA LEU A 134 -12.32 3.18 3.38
C LEU A 134 -13.52 2.72 2.55
N GLY A 135 -14.46 3.64 2.31
CA GLY A 135 -15.74 3.35 1.67
C GLY A 135 -16.89 3.10 2.65
N VAL A 136 -16.62 3.10 3.97
CA VAL A 136 -17.65 3.00 5.02
C VAL A 136 -17.65 4.29 5.85
N GLY A 137 -18.79 4.95 5.95
CA GLY A 137 -18.98 6.20 6.70
C GLY A 137 -18.54 7.45 5.90
N PRO A 138 -17.42 8.12 6.22
CA PRO A 138 -16.97 9.28 5.47
C PRO A 138 -16.69 8.97 4.01
N THR A 139 -17.04 9.89 3.11
CA THR A 139 -16.85 9.71 1.67
C THR A 139 -15.39 9.84 1.27
N VAL A 140 -14.93 8.94 0.39
CA VAL A 140 -13.59 8.98 -0.19
C VAL A 140 -13.70 8.93 -1.72
N VAL A 141 -13.12 9.92 -2.38
CA VAL A 141 -13.03 9.98 -3.84
C VAL A 141 -11.61 9.64 -4.26
N VAL A 142 -11.44 8.56 -5.01
CA VAL A 142 -10.15 8.24 -5.65
C VAL A 142 -10.02 9.11 -6.89
N VAL A 143 -8.97 9.92 -6.91
CA VAL A 143 -8.72 10.88 -7.98
C VAL A 143 -7.90 10.21 -9.07
N ASP A 144 -8.53 9.98 -10.21
CA ASP A 144 -7.92 9.64 -11.48
C ASP A 144 -7.99 10.82 -12.48
N GLU A 145 -7.51 10.64 -13.70
CA GLU A 145 -7.55 11.68 -14.72
C GLU A 145 -8.98 12.12 -15.09
N GLY A 146 -9.95 11.20 -15.04
CA GLY A 146 -11.35 11.48 -15.33
C GLY A 146 -12.00 12.33 -14.24
N VAL A 147 -11.80 11.95 -13.00
CA VAL A 147 -12.28 12.68 -11.81
C VAL A 147 -11.59 14.04 -11.73
N ALA A 148 -10.28 14.10 -11.94
CA ALA A 148 -9.51 15.34 -11.86
C ALA A 148 -10.01 16.45 -12.80
N LYS A 149 -10.50 16.10 -13.98
CA LYS A 149 -11.07 17.06 -14.96
C LYS A 149 -12.35 17.73 -14.47
N ASN A 150 -13.12 17.06 -13.62
CA ASN A 150 -14.41 17.52 -13.12
C ASN A 150 -14.32 18.18 -11.73
N LEU A 151 -13.18 18.05 -11.03
CA LEU A 151 -12.99 18.65 -9.73
C LEU A 151 -12.55 20.12 -9.86
N SER A 152 -13.34 21.00 -9.31
CA SER A 152 -13.04 22.42 -9.12
C SER A 152 -13.13 22.75 -7.62
N THR A 153 -12.61 23.89 -7.21
CA THR A 153 -12.67 24.33 -5.80
C THR A 153 -14.10 24.39 -5.26
N SER A 154 -15.09 24.62 -6.12
CA SER A 154 -16.51 24.68 -5.76
C SER A 154 -17.18 23.29 -5.69
N THR A 155 -16.54 22.24 -6.20
CA THR A 155 -17.08 20.87 -6.21
C THR A 155 -16.37 19.95 -5.20
N LEU A 156 -15.42 20.46 -4.40
CA LEU A 156 -14.76 19.71 -3.33
C LEU A 156 -15.68 19.61 -2.11
N GLN A 157 -16.62 18.65 -2.12
CA GLN A 157 -17.62 18.46 -1.07
C GLN A 157 -17.47 17.14 -0.30
N ASP A 158 -16.56 16.26 -0.74
CA ASP A 158 -16.33 14.97 -0.11
C ASP A 158 -15.43 15.09 1.12
N ASP A 159 -15.52 14.10 2.02
CA ASP A 159 -14.75 14.10 3.26
C ASP A 159 -13.26 13.87 3.03
N ALA A 160 -12.90 13.08 2.01
CA ALA A 160 -11.51 12.80 1.66
C ALA A 160 -11.31 12.59 0.15
N TYR A 161 -10.10 12.95 -0.32
CA TYR A 161 -9.64 12.70 -1.69
C TYR A 161 -8.36 11.88 -1.65
N ALA A 162 -8.34 10.78 -2.41
CA ALA A 162 -7.24 9.84 -2.47
C ALA A 162 -6.47 9.95 -3.80
N PHE A 163 -5.16 10.01 -3.72
CA PHE A 163 -4.25 9.89 -4.86
C PHE A 163 -3.39 8.65 -4.70
N ILE A 164 -3.38 7.79 -5.71
CA ILE A 164 -2.52 6.61 -5.78
C ILE A 164 -1.35 6.92 -6.70
N PHE A 165 -0.13 6.59 -6.28
CA PHE A 165 1.09 6.92 -7.01
C PHE A 165 2.14 5.79 -6.91
N ASN A 166 3.22 5.89 -7.69
CA ASN A 166 4.37 4.98 -7.68
C ASN A 166 3.99 3.49 -7.85
N GLN A 167 3.01 3.20 -8.71
CA GLN A 167 2.59 1.82 -8.97
C GLN A 167 3.70 1.04 -9.67
N GLN A 168 4.15 -0.06 -9.05
CA GLN A 168 5.16 -0.96 -9.59
C GLN A 168 4.69 -2.42 -9.44
N GLY A 169 4.99 -3.25 -10.43
CA GLY A 169 4.64 -4.68 -10.44
C GLY A 169 3.68 -5.07 -11.56
N LEU A 170 3.31 -6.34 -11.60
CA LEU A 170 2.56 -6.95 -12.72
C LEU A 170 1.03 -6.98 -12.52
N MET A 171 0.51 -6.44 -11.44
CA MET A 171 -0.93 -6.44 -11.15
C MET A 171 -1.61 -5.24 -11.78
N ALA A 172 -2.72 -5.45 -12.45
CA ALA A 172 -3.57 -4.40 -12.99
C ALA A 172 -4.62 -3.96 -11.96
N GLY A 173 -4.82 -2.64 -11.85
CA GLY A 173 -5.87 -2.02 -11.05
C GLY A 173 -5.61 -2.04 -9.55
N ILE A 174 -5.51 -0.86 -8.96
CA ILE A 174 -5.44 -0.68 -7.51
C ILE A 174 -6.76 -0.06 -7.05
N SER A 175 -7.39 -0.68 -6.07
CA SER A 175 -8.49 -0.11 -5.30
C SER A 175 -8.06 -0.01 -3.85
N ILE A 176 -8.42 1.08 -3.21
CA ILE A 176 -8.25 1.27 -1.77
C ILE A 176 -9.55 1.06 -1.00
N GLU A 177 -10.68 0.81 -1.67
CA GLU A 177 -11.95 0.46 -1.04
C GLU A 177 -11.83 -0.83 -0.24
N GLY A 178 -12.49 -0.89 0.92
CA GLY A 178 -12.39 -2.01 1.85
C GLY A 178 -11.04 -2.11 2.57
N THR A 179 -10.17 -1.11 2.39
CA THR A 179 -8.93 -1.02 3.16
C THR A 179 -9.22 -0.52 4.56
N LYS A 180 -8.74 -1.24 5.56
CA LYS A 180 -8.81 -0.80 6.96
C LYS A 180 -7.57 0.00 7.33
N VAL A 181 -7.79 1.21 7.78
CA VAL A 181 -6.77 2.13 8.30
C VAL A 181 -6.91 2.20 9.81
N SER A 182 -5.86 1.86 10.53
CA SER A 182 -5.88 1.83 12.00
C SER A 182 -4.65 2.50 12.59
N ARG A 183 -4.83 3.16 13.74
CA ARG A 183 -3.72 3.81 14.44
C ARG A 183 -2.76 2.79 15.03
N ILE A 184 -1.47 3.04 14.91
CA ILE A 184 -0.41 2.22 15.50
C ILE A 184 0.46 3.07 16.44
N LYS A 185 1.13 2.40 17.37
CA LYS A 185 2.13 3.05 18.24
C LYS A 185 3.51 2.91 17.61
N ARG A 186 4.24 4.01 17.55
CA ARG A 186 5.65 4.06 17.13
C ARG A 186 6.44 4.95 18.05
#